data_ab1ee3abf1f9c675911dd5d03fcc2705
#
_entry.id   ab1ee3abf1f9c675911dd5d03fcc2705
#
_cell.length_a   1.000
_cell.length_b   1.000
_cell.length_c   1.000
_cell.angle_alpha   90.00
_cell.angle_beta   90.00
_cell.angle_gamma   90.00
#
_symmetry.space_group_name_H-M   'P 1'
#
loop_
_entity.id
_entity.type
_entity.pdbx_description
1 polymer ?
#
loop_
_entity_poly.entity_id
_entity_poly.type
_entity_poly.pdbx_seq_one_letter_code
_entity_poly.pdbx_strand_id
1 'polypeptide(L)'
;IHTYVDENAAVHIHTKFIKQNMAPKSDSVENLRAAQVIAIHSGKGGVGKSTVAVNIAITLAKMGYRVGLLDADIHGPSIPKMFHTEGCRPVSTPVNGRNLIEPIEQYGVKMLSIGFFVDPQQAVVWRGGMASNAIKQLIQDANWGELDYFLIDLPPGTSDIHLTLVQ
;
A
#
# COMPACT_ATOMS: atom_id res chain seq x y z
N ILE A 1 17.09 1.31 -8.85
CA ILE A 1 17.37 0.05 -9.55
C ILE A 1 16.22 -0.16 -10.51
N HIS A 2 16.48 -0.09 -11.81
CA HIS A 2 15.48 -0.39 -12.83
C HIS A 2 15.62 -1.86 -13.20
N THR A 3 14.57 -2.64 -13.00
CA THR A 3 14.53 -4.02 -13.47
C THR A 3 13.63 -4.07 -14.70
N TYR A 4 14.20 -4.28 -15.87
CA TYR A 4 13.47 -4.49 -17.12
C TYR A 4 13.09 -5.97 -17.22
N VAL A 5 11.81 -6.25 -17.46
CA VAL A 5 11.33 -7.62 -17.69
C VAL A 5 10.91 -7.83 -19.15
N ASP A 6 10.58 -6.77 -19.90
CA ASP A 6 10.25 -6.81 -21.33
C ASP A 6 10.18 -5.37 -21.87
N GLU A 7 10.58 -5.13 -23.12
CA GLU A 7 10.52 -3.81 -23.76
C GLU A 7 9.10 -3.22 -23.86
N ASN A 8 8.06 -4.04 -23.72
CA ASN A 8 6.66 -3.63 -23.80
C ASN A 8 5.87 -3.76 -22.49
N ALA A 9 6.44 -4.32 -21.44
CA ALA A 9 5.81 -4.53 -20.14
C ALA A 9 6.80 -4.22 -19.02
N ALA A 10 6.91 -2.96 -18.63
CA ALA A 10 7.77 -2.55 -17.53
C ALA A 10 6.98 -2.42 -16.23
N VAL A 11 7.45 -3.07 -15.17
CA VAL A 11 7.08 -2.78 -13.79
C VAL A 11 8.12 -1.81 -13.24
N HIS A 12 7.68 -0.62 -12.84
CA HIS A 12 8.55 0.40 -12.29
C HIS A 12 8.49 0.33 -10.76
N ILE A 13 9.66 0.31 -10.14
CA ILE A 13 9.82 0.31 -8.68
C ILE A 13 10.51 1.61 -8.30
N HIS A 14 9.80 2.48 -7.59
CA HIS A 14 10.36 3.69 -7.02
C HIS A 14 10.58 3.51 -5.53
N THR A 15 11.80 3.81 -5.07
CA THR A 15 12.15 3.74 -3.65
C THR A 15 12.48 5.14 -3.14
N LYS A 16 11.87 5.52 -2.02
CA LYS A 16 12.21 6.75 -1.29
C LYS A 16 12.71 6.39 0.10
N PHE A 17 13.94 6.81 0.40
CA PHE A 17 14.46 6.73 1.75
C PHE A 17 13.91 7.90 2.57
N ILE A 18 13.15 7.63 3.60
CA ILE A 18 12.71 8.64 4.55
C ILE A 18 13.76 8.70 5.65
N LYS A 19 14.62 9.73 5.63
CA LYS A 19 15.47 10.03 6.79
C LYS A 19 14.53 10.50 7.91
N GLN A 20 14.37 9.70 8.95
CA GLN A 20 13.75 10.15 10.18
C GLN A 20 14.68 11.19 10.81
N ASN A 21 14.41 12.48 10.62
CA ASN A 21 14.92 13.50 11.52
C ASN A 21 14.15 13.34 12.84
N MET A 22 14.84 12.84 13.86
CA MET A 22 14.36 12.74 15.24
C MET A 22 14.25 14.16 15.83
N ALA A 23 13.26 14.92 15.42
CA ALA A 23 12.82 16.11 16.10
C ALA A 23 11.31 16.00 16.30
N PRO A 24 10.78 16.17 17.54
CA PRO A 24 9.35 16.11 17.76
C PRO A 24 8.69 17.34 17.12
N LYS A 25 8.01 17.16 16.01
CA LYS A 25 7.07 18.12 15.47
C LYS A 25 5.67 17.70 15.85
N SER A 26 5.07 18.55 16.68
CA SER A 26 3.63 18.75 16.96
C SER A 26 2.62 17.79 16.33
N ASP A 27 1.88 17.10 17.19
CA ASP A 27 0.45 16.74 17.16
C ASP A 27 -0.23 16.07 15.97
N SER A 28 0.46 15.71 14.90
CA SER A 28 -0.02 14.72 13.96
C SER A 28 0.68 13.38 14.26
N VAL A 29 0.01 12.50 14.98
CA VAL A 29 0.49 11.14 15.20
C VAL A 29 0.52 10.44 13.85
N GLU A 30 1.68 10.46 13.19
CA GLU A 30 1.90 9.62 12.02
C GLU A 30 1.88 8.16 12.47
N ASN A 31 0.77 7.48 12.19
CA ASN A 31 0.60 6.06 12.54
C ASN A 31 1.43 5.13 11.65
N LEU A 32 2.05 5.68 10.60
CA LEU A 32 2.98 4.98 9.75
C LEU A 32 4.39 5.53 9.95
N ARG A 33 5.28 4.68 10.45
CA ARG A 33 6.72 4.93 10.53
C ARG A 33 7.43 3.87 9.71
N ALA A 34 7.80 4.19 8.49
CA ALA A 34 8.53 3.29 7.61
C ALA A 34 9.91 3.84 7.30
N ALA A 35 10.94 3.00 7.42
CA ALA A 35 12.29 3.37 7.05
C ALA A 35 12.43 3.55 5.54
N GLN A 36 11.70 2.77 4.75
CA GLN A 36 11.67 2.84 3.30
C GLN A 36 10.25 2.68 2.77
N VAL A 37 9.87 3.53 1.81
CA VAL A 37 8.61 3.41 1.05
C VAL A 37 8.95 3.00 -0.38
N ILE A 38 8.28 1.96 -0.87
CA ILE A 38 8.46 1.41 -2.21
C ILE A 38 7.13 1.50 -2.94
N ALA A 39 7.04 2.36 -3.95
CA ALA A 39 5.88 2.42 -4.83
C ALA A 39 6.11 1.56 -6.07
N ILE A 40 5.16 0.70 -6.38
CA ILE A 40 5.20 -0.22 -7.51
C ILE A 40 4.10 0.16 -8.48
N HIS A 41 4.46 0.48 -9.70
CA HIS A 41 3.51 0.87 -10.73
C HIS A 41 3.87 0.26 -12.09
N SER A 42 2.93 0.34 -13.03
CA SER A 42 3.13 -0.10 -14.41
C SER A 42 2.32 0.75 -15.38
N GLY A 43 2.81 0.92 -16.59
CA GLY A 43 2.10 1.66 -17.64
C GLY A 43 0.87 0.93 -18.18
N LYS A 44 0.80 -0.40 -18.00
CA LYS A 44 -0.30 -1.27 -18.50
C LYS A 44 -0.79 -2.18 -17.39
N GLY A 45 -2.08 -2.53 -17.43
CA GLY A 45 -2.66 -3.58 -16.59
C GLY A 45 -2.21 -4.97 -17.03
N GLY A 46 -2.26 -5.95 -16.12
CA GLY A 46 -2.01 -7.36 -16.43
C GLY A 46 -0.54 -7.77 -16.64
N VAL A 47 0.43 -6.91 -16.37
CA VAL A 47 1.87 -7.18 -16.56
C VAL A 47 2.54 -7.85 -15.35
N GLY A 48 1.78 -8.20 -14.31
CA GLY A 48 2.31 -8.85 -13.12
C GLY A 48 2.75 -7.89 -12.00
N LYS A 49 2.35 -6.61 -12.05
CA LYS A 49 2.67 -5.59 -11.04
C LYS A 49 2.40 -6.05 -9.61
N SER A 50 1.17 -6.46 -9.32
CA SER A 50 0.76 -6.92 -7.99
C SER A 50 1.46 -8.22 -7.58
N THR A 51 1.74 -9.11 -8.55
CA THR A 51 2.54 -10.32 -8.31
C THR A 51 3.95 -9.96 -7.84
N VAL A 52 4.58 -8.96 -8.46
CA VAL A 52 5.90 -8.47 -8.04
C VAL A 52 5.82 -7.86 -6.64
N ALA A 53 4.81 -7.02 -6.36
CA ALA A 53 4.62 -6.40 -5.06
C ALA A 53 4.49 -7.44 -3.94
N VAL A 54 3.64 -8.45 -4.14
CA VAL A 54 3.43 -9.55 -3.19
C VAL A 54 4.71 -10.35 -2.95
N ASN A 55 5.42 -10.71 -4.00
CA ASN A 55 6.66 -11.50 -3.86
C ASN A 55 7.76 -10.72 -3.14
N ILE A 56 7.92 -9.43 -3.43
CA ILE A 56 8.88 -8.58 -2.70
C ILE A 56 8.49 -8.49 -1.23
N ALA A 57 7.20 -8.21 -0.91
CA ALA A 57 6.73 -8.08 0.46
C ALA A 57 6.98 -9.36 1.28
N ILE A 58 6.59 -10.52 0.76
CA ILE A 58 6.76 -11.80 1.44
C ILE A 58 8.24 -12.15 1.57
N THR A 59 9.06 -11.86 0.56
CA THR A 59 10.50 -12.12 0.62
C THR A 59 11.17 -11.29 1.71
N LEU A 60 10.86 -9.99 1.79
CA LEU A 60 11.38 -9.12 2.83
C LEU A 60 10.93 -9.58 4.23
N ALA A 61 9.67 -9.99 4.38
CA ALA A 61 9.17 -10.53 5.65
C ALA A 61 9.90 -11.82 6.04
N LYS A 62 10.16 -12.73 5.08
CA LYS A 62 10.96 -13.94 5.32
C LYS A 62 12.42 -13.66 5.70
N MET A 63 12.95 -12.52 5.28
CA MET A 63 14.27 -12.04 5.69
C MET A 63 14.28 -11.41 7.08
N GLY A 64 13.12 -11.33 7.77
CA GLY A 64 12.98 -10.82 9.12
C GLY A 64 12.65 -9.32 9.21
N TYR A 65 12.35 -8.65 8.10
CA TYR A 65 11.94 -7.26 8.10
C TYR A 65 10.46 -7.09 8.45
N ARG A 66 10.13 -5.98 9.10
CA ARG A 66 8.74 -5.56 9.33
C ARG A 66 8.21 -4.91 8.06
N VAL A 67 7.22 -5.54 7.45
CA VAL A 67 6.74 -5.15 6.11
C VAL A 67 5.26 -4.83 6.13
N GLY A 68 4.91 -3.67 5.57
CA GLY A 68 3.55 -3.28 5.22
C GLY A 68 3.33 -3.32 3.72
N LEU A 69 2.14 -3.71 3.29
CA LEU A 69 1.73 -3.74 1.88
C LEU A 69 0.34 -3.12 1.74
N LEU A 70 0.25 -2.04 0.97
CA LEU A 70 -1.00 -1.38 0.62
C LEU A 70 -1.34 -1.67 -0.85
N ASP A 71 -2.49 -2.30 -1.08
CA ASP A 71 -3.09 -2.45 -2.41
C ASP A 71 -3.99 -1.24 -2.69
N ALA A 72 -3.52 -0.36 -3.57
CA ALA A 72 -4.19 0.87 -3.96
C ALA A 72 -4.91 0.76 -5.33
N ASP A 73 -4.99 -0.44 -5.92
CA ASP A 73 -5.64 -0.66 -7.21
C ASP A 73 -7.16 -0.87 -7.03
N ILE A 74 -7.93 0.22 -7.15
CA ILE A 74 -9.40 0.20 -6.98
C ILE A 74 -10.09 -0.66 -8.03
N HIS A 75 -9.58 -0.67 -9.25
CA HIS A 75 -10.23 -1.31 -10.39
C HIS A 75 -9.94 -2.81 -10.48
N GLY A 76 -8.91 -3.27 -9.81
CA GLY A 76 -8.51 -4.67 -9.81
C GLY A 76 -7.75 -5.07 -8.55
N PRO A 77 -8.36 -4.90 -7.34
CA PRO A 77 -7.69 -5.24 -6.10
C PRO A 77 -7.42 -6.75 -6.05
N SER A 78 -6.20 -7.15 -6.38
CA SER A 78 -5.82 -8.55 -6.55
C SER A 78 -5.05 -9.12 -5.35
N ILE A 79 -4.48 -8.25 -4.50
CA ILE A 79 -3.67 -8.68 -3.36
C ILE A 79 -4.48 -9.49 -2.34
N PRO A 80 -5.73 -9.14 -1.99
CA PRO A 80 -6.54 -9.98 -1.09
C PRO A 80 -6.66 -11.43 -1.56
N LYS A 81 -6.82 -11.64 -2.87
CA LYS A 81 -6.87 -12.98 -3.46
C LYS A 81 -5.54 -13.71 -3.32
N MET A 82 -4.42 -13.05 -3.59
CA MET A 82 -3.08 -13.62 -3.48
C MET A 82 -2.71 -13.97 -2.03
N PHE A 83 -3.27 -13.22 -1.07
CA PHE A 83 -3.07 -13.44 0.37
C PHE A 83 -4.10 -14.38 0.99
N HIS A 84 -5.08 -14.88 0.21
CA HIS A 84 -6.21 -15.68 0.72
C HIS A 84 -7.00 -14.97 1.82
N THR A 85 -7.22 -13.66 1.66
CA THR A 85 -7.91 -12.80 2.64
C THR A 85 -9.15 -12.12 2.06
N GLU A 86 -9.72 -12.62 0.96
CA GLU A 86 -10.85 -12.03 0.24
C GLU A 86 -12.10 -11.83 1.11
N GLY A 87 -12.35 -12.73 2.06
CA GLY A 87 -13.47 -12.63 3.00
C GLY A 87 -13.21 -11.82 4.26
N CYS A 88 -11.98 -11.33 4.44
CA CYS A 88 -11.61 -10.59 5.63
C CYS A 88 -12.21 -9.17 5.61
N ARG A 89 -12.54 -8.68 6.81
CA ARG A 89 -12.95 -7.30 7.02
C ARG A 89 -12.07 -6.70 8.09
N PRO A 90 -11.22 -5.71 7.73
CA PRO A 90 -10.42 -5.00 8.71
C PRO A 90 -11.30 -4.39 9.79
N VAL A 91 -10.89 -4.52 11.03
CA VAL A 91 -11.58 -3.93 12.19
C VAL A 91 -10.91 -2.64 12.59
N SER A 92 -11.65 -1.76 13.27
CA SER A 92 -11.07 -0.57 13.88
C SER A 92 -10.93 -0.77 15.36
N THR A 93 -9.76 -0.46 15.92
CA THR A 93 -9.48 -0.52 17.34
C THR A 93 -9.13 0.86 17.88
N PRO A 94 -9.54 1.18 19.13
CA PRO A 94 -9.16 2.44 19.75
C PRO A 94 -7.70 2.39 20.20
N VAL A 95 -6.88 3.26 19.62
CA VAL A 95 -5.46 3.46 19.98
C VAL A 95 -5.25 4.93 20.29
N ASN A 96 -4.82 5.25 21.51
CA ASN A 96 -4.55 6.61 21.97
C ASN A 96 -5.69 7.61 21.67
N GLY A 97 -6.95 7.18 21.86
CA GLY A 97 -8.14 8.01 21.64
C GLY A 97 -8.57 8.19 20.18
N ARG A 98 -7.92 7.50 19.23
CA ARG A 98 -8.29 7.45 17.81
C ARG A 98 -8.67 6.02 17.44
N ASN A 99 -9.64 5.87 16.55
CA ASN A 99 -9.96 4.57 15.97
C ASN A 99 -9.05 4.34 14.77
N LEU A 100 -8.16 3.36 14.88
CA LEU A 100 -7.28 2.96 13.80
C LEU A 100 -7.74 1.67 13.16
N ILE A 101 -7.60 1.58 11.84
CA ILE A 101 -7.86 0.38 11.06
C ILE A 101 -6.72 -0.62 11.31
N GLU A 102 -7.05 -1.84 11.74
CA GLU A 102 -6.03 -2.88 11.90
C GLU A 102 -5.72 -3.54 10.57
N PRO A 103 -4.47 -3.49 10.10
CA PRO A 103 -4.04 -4.25 8.94
C PRO A 103 -4.21 -5.76 9.18
N ILE A 104 -4.54 -6.48 8.12
CA ILE A 104 -4.58 -7.94 8.16
C ILE A 104 -3.13 -8.44 8.10
N GLU A 105 -2.76 -9.32 9.01
CA GLU A 105 -1.44 -9.95 9.01
C GLU A 105 -1.52 -11.33 8.36
N GLN A 106 -0.75 -11.51 7.29
CA GLN A 106 -0.62 -12.79 6.60
C GLN A 106 0.78 -12.92 6.01
N TYR A 107 1.36 -14.11 6.09
CA TYR A 107 2.73 -14.39 5.62
C TYR A 107 3.81 -13.48 6.22
N GLY A 108 3.58 -12.93 7.42
CA GLY A 108 4.48 -11.98 8.09
C GLY A 108 4.42 -10.56 7.53
N VAL A 109 3.40 -10.25 6.72
CA VAL A 109 3.17 -8.93 6.12
C VAL A 109 1.90 -8.34 6.68
N LYS A 110 1.94 -7.07 7.12
CA LYS A 110 0.75 -6.27 7.42
C LYS A 110 0.16 -5.76 6.11
N MET A 111 -1.07 -6.11 5.80
CA MET A 111 -1.68 -5.81 4.51
C MET A 111 -3.02 -5.11 4.67
N LEU A 112 -3.25 -4.08 3.86
CA LEU A 112 -4.55 -3.50 3.59
C LEU A 112 -4.77 -3.40 2.07
N SER A 113 -6.03 -3.54 1.67
CA SER A 113 -6.45 -3.30 0.30
C SER A 113 -7.62 -2.34 0.29
N ILE A 114 -7.63 -1.42 -0.66
CA ILE A 114 -8.79 -0.59 -0.96
C ILE A 114 -10.03 -1.45 -1.25
N GLY A 115 -9.83 -2.66 -1.79
CA GLY A 115 -10.87 -3.63 -2.09
C GLY A 115 -11.63 -4.15 -0.87
N PHE A 116 -11.14 -3.96 0.36
CA PHE A 116 -11.89 -4.29 1.57
C PHE A 116 -13.00 -3.28 1.90
N PHE A 117 -12.91 -2.07 1.35
CA PHE A 117 -13.75 -0.92 1.69
C PHE A 117 -14.64 -0.47 0.54
N VAL A 118 -14.34 -0.90 -0.68
CA VAL A 118 -15.07 -0.51 -1.89
C VAL A 118 -15.83 -1.70 -2.43
N ASP A 119 -17.15 -1.53 -2.59
CA ASP A 119 -17.96 -2.50 -3.31
C ASP A 119 -17.53 -2.51 -4.79
N PRO A 120 -17.25 -3.68 -5.39
CA PRO A 120 -16.89 -3.78 -6.81
C PRO A 120 -17.89 -3.09 -7.74
N GLN A 121 -19.19 -3.06 -7.38
CA GLN A 121 -20.23 -2.38 -8.16
C GLN A 121 -20.11 -0.85 -8.06
N GLN A 122 -19.55 -0.33 -6.99
CA GLN A 122 -19.36 1.11 -6.76
C GLN A 122 -17.98 1.60 -7.23
N ALA A 123 -17.02 0.71 -7.47
CA ALA A 123 -15.68 1.06 -7.93
C ALA A 123 -15.66 1.90 -9.21
N VAL A 124 -16.69 1.73 -10.06
CA VAL A 124 -16.85 2.49 -11.32
C VAL A 124 -17.07 3.99 -11.07
N VAL A 125 -17.62 4.36 -9.91
CA VAL A 125 -17.94 5.75 -9.54
C VAL A 125 -16.74 6.46 -8.90
N TRP A 126 -15.77 5.70 -8.40
CA TRP A 126 -14.59 6.23 -7.73
C TRP A 126 -13.62 6.84 -8.75
N ARG A 127 -13.64 8.14 -8.87
CA ARG A 127 -12.78 8.89 -9.79
C ARG A 127 -11.82 9.81 -9.03
N GLY A 128 -10.57 9.88 -9.53
CA GLY A 128 -9.59 10.89 -9.16
C GLY A 128 -9.43 11.12 -7.64
N GLY A 129 -9.91 12.27 -7.15
CA GLY A 129 -9.70 12.70 -5.78
C GLY A 129 -10.30 11.79 -4.69
N MET A 130 -11.38 11.05 -4.98
CA MET A 130 -11.97 10.11 -4.00
C MET A 130 -11.02 8.95 -3.73
N ALA A 131 -10.43 8.39 -4.78
CA ALA A 131 -9.45 7.33 -4.67
C ALA A 131 -8.21 7.75 -3.89
N SER A 132 -7.67 8.92 -4.23
CA SER A 132 -6.50 9.48 -3.56
C SER A 132 -6.76 9.75 -2.08
N ASN A 133 -7.94 10.26 -1.73
CA ASN A 133 -8.31 10.51 -0.34
C ASN A 133 -8.45 9.20 0.46
N ALA A 134 -9.08 8.17 -0.12
CA ALA A 134 -9.20 6.88 0.54
C ALA A 134 -7.83 6.24 0.78
N ILE A 135 -6.93 6.28 -0.20
CA ILE A 135 -5.57 5.77 -0.04
C ILE A 135 -4.82 6.54 1.05
N LYS A 136 -4.94 7.87 1.09
CA LYS A 136 -4.38 8.68 2.19
C LYS A 136 -4.91 8.24 3.55
N GLN A 137 -6.23 8.02 3.67
CA GLN A 137 -6.83 7.53 4.91
C GLN A 137 -6.28 6.15 5.30
N LEU A 138 -6.15 5.22 4.37
CA LEU A 138 -5.57 3.90 4.66
C LEU A 138 -4.11 3.98 5.11
N ILE A 139 -3.36 4.99 4.64
CA ILE A 139 -1.99 5.23 5.11
C ILE A 139 -1.99 5.86 6.51
N GLN A 140 -2.86 6.85 6.77
CA GLN A 140 -2.83 7.67 7.98
C GLN A 140 -3.62 7.09 9.14
N ASP A 141 -4.75 6.43 8.85
CA ASP A 141 -5.69 5.96 9.87
C ASP A 141 -5.59 4.44 10.14
N ALA A 142 -4.57 3.78 9.60
CA ALA A 142 -4.30 2.39 9.91
C ALA A 142 -3.15 2.22 10.93
N ASN A 143 -3.25 1.17 11.73
CA ASN A 143 -2.25 0.81 12.74
C ASN A 143 -1.07 0.05 12.13
N TRP A 144 -0.33 0.72 11.24
CA TRP A 144 0.85 0.12 10.61
C TRP A 144 1.98 -0.12 11.63
N GLY A 145 2.12 0.78 12.61
CA GLY A 145 3.23 0.77 13.55
C GLY A 145 4.57 1.09 12.88
N GLU A 146 5.63 0.54 13.44
CA GLU A 146 6.98 0.69 12.89
C GLU A 146 7.26 -0.36 11.83
N LEU A 147 7.62 0.07 10.63
CA LEU A 147 7.96 -0.77 9.49
C LEU A 147 9.38 -0.50 9.01
N ASP A 148 10.06 -1.53 8.52
CA ASP A 148 11.31 -1.39 7.80
C ASP A 148 11.02 -1.05 6.33
N TYR A 149 9.98 -1.67 5.76
CA TYR A 149 9.53 -1.43 4.39
C TYR A 149 8.01 -1.25 4.33
N PHE A 150 7.58 -0.24 3.56
CA PHE A 150 6.18 -0.05 3.23
C PHE A 150 6.02 -0.06 1.70
N LEU A 151 5.35 -1.06 1.18
CA LEU A 151 5.11 -1.23 -0.25
C LEU A 151 3.72 -0.72 -0.61
N ILE A 152 3.62 -0.01 -1.72
CA ILE A 152 2.35 0.49 -2.26
C ILE A 152 2.20 -0.02 -3.68
N ASP A 153 1.20 -0.88 -3.90
CA ASP A 153 0.82 -1.36 -5.23
C ASP A 153 -0.17 -0.38 -5.86
N LEU A 154 0.32 0.43 -6.79
CA LEU A 154 -0.45 1.51 -7.42
C LEU A 154 -1.27 0.99 -8.60
N PRO A 155 -2.41 1.65 -8.94
CA PRO A 155 -3.15 1.31 -10.14
C PRO A 155 -2.28 1.49 -11.41
N PRO A 156 -2.60 0.78 -12.50
CA PRO A 156 -1.88 0.94 -13.76
C PRO A 156 -2.14 2.33 -14.37
N GLY A 157 -1.17 2.82 -15.13
CA GLY A 157 -1.22 4.13 -15.79
C GLY A 157 -0.63 5.27 -14.95
N THR A 158 -0.67 6.48 -15.51
CA THR A 158 -0.27 7.71 -14.84
C THR A 158 -1.47 8.27 -14.10
N SER A 159 -1.68 7.89 -12.84
CA SER A 159 -2.74 8.48 -12.04
C SER A 159 -2.20 9.60 -11.15
N ASP A 160 -3.07 10.55 -10.81
CA ASP A 160 -2.79 11.65 -9.86
C ASP A 160 -2.34 11.14 -8.48
N ILE A 161 -2.52 9.86 -8.21
CA ILE A 161 -2.10 9.17 -7.00
C ILE A 161 -0.58 9.21 -6.84
N HIS A 162 0.19 9.16 -7.94
CA HIS A 162 1.65 9.26 -7.89
C HIS A 162 2.14 10.58 -7.30
N LEU A 163 1.47 11.69 -7.67
CA LEU A 163 1.82 13.04 -7.17
C LEU A 163 1.49 13.21 -5.68
N THR A 164 0.44 12.54 -5.22
CA THR A 164 -0.06 12.64 -3.85
C THR A 164 0.81 11.90 -2.83
N LEU A 165 1.49 10.83 -3.26
CA LEU A 165 2.35 10.02 -2.39
C LEU A 165 3.80 10.52 -2.32
N VAL A 166 4.19 11.44 -3.23
CA VAL A 166 5.56 11.98 -3.31
C VAL A 166 5.68 13.33 -2.61
N GLN A 167 4.58 14.00 -2.30
CA GLN A 167 4.51 15.24 -1.51
C GLN A 167 4.43 14.93 -0.02
#